data_7751778c369168297b6bb3534ef766d8
#
_entry.id   7751778c369168297b6bb3534ef766d8
#
_cell.length_a   1.000
_cell.length_b   1.000
_cell.length_c   1.000
_cell.angle_alpha   90.00
_cell.angle_beta   90.00
_cell.angle_gamma   90.00
#
_symmetry.space_group_name_H-M   'P 1'
#
loop_
_entity.id
_entity.type
_entity.pdbx_description
1 polymer ?
#
loop_
_entity_poly.entity_id
_entity_poly.type
_entity_poly.pdbx_seq_one_letter_code
_entity_poly.pdbx_strand_id
1 'polypeptide(L)'
;MQEALDFKTESDALYALMREMDEAAFDAPTQFKGWTLNNVLEHLHMWNWAANESYVDEHNFAAWLSEAMTAIGQSSMRAYEADWNGGVKGRDLLEKWYGFYTDMAARFVEIDPKKRLKWAGPDMSARSSISARLMETWAHGQEVFDQLGAVRDNKDTIRSIAVLGTNTFGWTYATRGETPPGPMPFVKLTAPSGDVWEFGAASDDERIEGAAADFCQVVTQVRNIADTHLTVTGAVATDWMSKAQCFAGAPETPPAPGTRFTK
;
A
#
# COMPACT_ATOMS: atom_id res chain seq x y z
N MET A 1 15.95 -8.07 -6.30
CA MET A 1 14.70 -8.33 -7.05
C MET A 1 14.11 -7.01 -7.53
N GLN A 2 13.32 -7.03 -8.61
CA GLN A 2 12.78 -5.80 -9.22
C GLN A 2 11.85 -5.03 -8.26
N GLU A 3 11.03 -5.73 -7.52
CA GLU A 3 10.07 -5.12 -6.58
C GLU A 3 10.75 -4.25 -5.50
N ALA A 4 12.01 -4.53 -5.17
CA ALA A 4 12.79 -3.69 -4.25
C ALA A 4 13.29 -2.40 -4.92
N LEU A 5 13.60 -2.44 -6.21
CA LEU A 5 13.92 -1.25 -7.00
C LEU A 5 12.68 -0.37 -7.20
N ASP A 6 11.53 -1.00 -7.45
CA ASP A 6 10.25 -0.31 -7.59
C ASP A 6 9.84 0.36 -6.28
N PHE A 7 9.99 -0.34 -5.14
CA PHE A 7 9.78 0.22 -3.80
C PHE A 7 10.65 1.45 -3.55
N LYS A 8 11.95 1.36 -3.92
CA LYS A 8 12.87 2.50 -3.79
C LYS A 8 12.41 3.68 -4.66
N THR A 9 12.04 3.41 -5.91
CA THR A 9 11.60 4.45 -6.85
C THR A 9 10.37 5.20 -6.33
N GLU A 10 9.36 4.50 -5.80
CA GLU A 10 8.17 5.13 -5.23
C GLU A 10 8.47 5.86 -3.91
N SER A 11 9.37 5.33 -3.09
CA SER A 11 9.84 6.00 -1.87
C SER A 11 10.62 7.28 -2.20
N ASP A 12 11.51 7.24 -3.20
CA ASP A 12 12.26 8.41 -3.67
C ASP A 12 11.33 9.50 -4.21
N ALA A 13 10.27 9.13 -4.93
CA ALA A 13 9.28 10.09 -5.43
C ALA A 13 8.53 10.79 -4.29
N LEU A 14 8.13 10.05 -3.26
CA LEU A 14 7.49 10.60 -2.07
C LEU A 14 8.47 11.47 -1.28
N TYR A 15 9.70 11.04 -1.08
CA TYR A 15 10.74 11.83 -0.42
C TYR A 15 11.01 13.14 -1.16
N ALA A 16 11.17 13.10 -2.48
CA ALA A 16 11.40 14.28 -3.30
C ALA A 16 10.25 15.31 -3.21
N LEU A 17 9.00 14.83 -3.09
CA LEU A 17 7.84 15.69 -2.88
C LEU A 17 7.86 16.37 -1.51
N MET A 18 8.28 15.66 -0.46
CA MET A 18 8.18 16.14 0.92
C MET A 18 9.40 16.94 1.40
N ARG A 19 10.58 16.72 0.84
CA ARG A 19 11.82 17.34 1.32
C ARG A 19 11.87 18.87 1.20
N GLU A 20 11.10 19.45 0.30
CA GLU A 20 11.04 20.90 0.08
C GLU A 20 9.91 21.58 0.85
N MET A 21 9.15 20.81 1.65
CA MET A 21 8.03 21.35 2.42
C MET A 21 8.50 22.15 3.64
N ASP A 22 7.68 23.13 4.03
CA ASP A 22 7.84 23.79 5.30
C ASP A 22 7.54 22.82 6.48
N GLU A 23 8.23 23.01 7.60
CA GLU A 23 8.09 22.15 8.78
C GLU A 23 6.63 22.04 9.27
N ALA A 24 5.89 23.16 9.28
CA ALA A 24 4.50 23.19 9.70
C ALA A 24 3.57 22.36 8.79
N ALA A 25 3.95 22.11 7.55
CA ALA A 25 3.14 21.34 6.61
C ALA A 25 3.06 19.84 6.99
N PHE A 26 4.02 19.33 7.75
CA PHE A 26 3.99 17.93 8.23
C PHE A 26 2.83 17.65 9.19
N ASP A 27 2.29 18.65 9.84
CA ASP A 27 1.10 18.52 10.69
C ASP A 27 -0.22 18.72 9.92
N ALA A 28 -0.17 18.96 8.61
CA ALA A 28 -1.37 19.10 7.79
C ALA A 28 -2.12 17.78 7.69
N PRO A 29 -3.45 17.77 7.95
CA PRO A 29 -4.26 16.57 7.85
C PRO A 29 -4.54 16.22 6.39
N THR A 30 -4.39 14.95 6.05
CA THR A 30 -4.82 14.38 4.77
C THR A 30 -6.33 14.09 4.77
N GLN A 31 -6.87 13.73 3.60
CA GLN A 31 -8.26 13.24 3.49
C GLN A 31 -8.41 11.80 4.01
N PHE A 32 -7.31 11.11 4.33
CA PHE A 32 -7.33 9.76 4.87
C PHE A 32 -7.50 9.78 6.39
N LYS A 33 -8.72 9.59 6.87
CA LYS A 33 -9.02 9.46 8.30
C LYS A 33 -8.42 10.58 9.17
N GLY A 34 -8.09 11.74 8.57
CA GLY A 34 -7.44 12.85 9.25
C GLY A 34 -5.99 12.60 9.67
N TRP A 35 -5.32 11.62 9.06
CA TRP A 35 -3.88 11.41 9.30
C TRP A 35 -3.10 12.63 8.83
N THR A 36 -2.16 13.06 9.65
CA THR A 36 -1.18 14.09 9.24
C THR A 36 -0.08 13.46 8.38
N LEU A 37 0.69 14.31 7.69
CA LEU A 37 1.86 13.81 6.96
C LEU A 37 2.90 13.16 7.88
N ASN A 38 3.01 13.62 9.15
CA ASN A 38 3.78 12.93 10.17
C ASN A 38 3.27 11.50 10.42
N ASN A 39 1.94 11.31 10.55
CA ASN A 39 1.39 9.97 10.75
C ASN A 39 1.66 9.03 9.58
N VAL A 40 1.63 9.55 8.33
CA VAL A 40 2.03 8.77 7.15
C VAL A 40 3.48 8.31 7.25
N LEU A 41 4.41 9.21 7.62
CA LEU A 41 5.82 8.86 7.76
C LEU A 41 6.07 7.90 8.93
N GLU A 42 5.42 8.11 10.09
CA GLU A 42 5.50 7.22 11.26
C GLU A 42 5.09 5.80 10.86
N HIS A 43 3.96 5.67 10.16
CA HIS A 43 3.45 4.40 9.65
C HIS A 43 4.45 3.73 8.69
N LEU A 44 4.85 4.44 7.64
CA LEU A 44 5.75 3.90 6.64
C LEU A 44 7.10 3.48 7.24
N HIS A 45 7.65 4.29 8.16
CA HIS A 45 8.95 4.00 8.77
C HIS A 45 8.90 2.77 9.67
N MET A 46 7.94 2.69 10.59
CA MET A 46 7.81 1.55 11.51
C MET A 46 7.58 0.24 10.77
N TRP A 47 6.67 0.23 9.80
CA TRP A 47 6.37 -1.01 9.07
C TRP A 47 7.44 -1.40 8.05
N ASN A 48 8.24 -0.45 7.55
CA ASN A 48 9.47 -0.77 6.80
C ASN A 48 10.50 -1.43 7.72
N TRP A 49 10.68 -0.89 8.95
CA TRP A 49 11.54 -1.51 9.96
C TRP A 49 11.07 -2.94 10.28
N ALA A 50 9.80 -3.14 10.51
CA ALA A 50 9.23 -4.45 10.80
C ALA A 50 9.49 -5.47 9.68
N ALA A 51 9.29 -5.07 8.42
CA ALA A 51 9.56 -5.93 7.27
C ALA A 51 11.05 -6.25 7.11
N ASN A 52 11.92 -5.30 7.39
CA ASN A 52 13.36 -5.50 7.39
C ASN A 52 13.79 -6.43 8.54
N GLU A 53 13.27 -6.22 9.73
CA GLU A 53 13.60 -7.00 10.93
C GLU A 53 13.17 -8.45 10.79
N SER A 54 12.00 -8.70 10.20
CA SER A 54 11.53 -10.05 9.86
C SER A 54 12.55 -10.85 9.00
N TYR A 55 13.39 -10.17 8.23
CA TYR A 55 14.47 -10.78 7.46
C TYR A 55 15.78 -10.88 8.25
N VAL A 56 16.15 -9.81 8.97
CA VAL A 56 17.46 -9.67 9.60
C VAL A 56 17.52 -10.44 10.91
N ASP A 57 16.47 -10.34 11.74
CA ASP A 57 16.33 -11.01 13.03
C ASP A 57 14.87 -11.39 13.30
N GLU A 58 14.50 -12.60 12.83
CA GLU A 58 13.14 -13.14 13.00
C GLU A 58 12.72 -13.22 14.47
N HIS A 59 13.66 -13.48 15.38
CA HIS A 59 13.36 -13.59 16.81
C HIS A 59 13.00 -12.21 17.39
N ASN A 60 13.80 -11.19 17.10
CA ASN A 60 13.53 -9.82 17.53
C ASN A 60 12.22 -9.30 16.92
N PHE A 61 11.98 -9.57 15.64
CA PHE A 61 10.70 -9.24 14.99
C PHE A 61 9.50 -9.88 15.73
N ALA A 62 9.58 -11.16 16.08
CA ALA A 62 8.49 -11.86 16.75
C ALA A 62 8.21 -11.31 18.16
N ALA A 63 9.27 -10.99 18.92
CA ALA A 63 9.15 -10.37 20.23
C ALA A 63 8.49 -8.99 20.12
N TRP A 64 9.02 -8.13 19.23
CA TRP A 64 8.46 -6.81 18.97
C TRP A 64 6.99 -6.87 18.53
N LEU A 65 6.65 -7.79 17.60
CA LEU A 65 5.28 -7.91 17.11
C LEU A 65 4.28 -8.23 18.23
N SER A 66 4.66 -9.12 19.16
CA SER A 66 3.82 -9.47 20.31
C SER A 66 3.54 -8.26 21.20
N GLU A 67 4.57 -7.46 21.48
CA GLU A 67 4.45 -6.22 22.26
C GLU A 67 3.62 -5.17 21.52
N ALA A 68 3.91 -4.96 20.24
CA ALA A 68 3.21 -4.00 19.38
C ALA A 68 1.71 -4.29 19.30
N MET A 69 1.33 -5.55 19.02
CA MET A 69 -0.08 -5.94 18.94
C MET A 69 -0.83 -5.75 20.26
N THR A 70 -0.16 -6.00 21.39
CA THR A 70 -0.72 -5.75 22.72
C THR A 70 -0.94 -4.25 22.96
N ALA A 71 0.05 -3.42 22.66
CA ALA A 71 -0.01 -1.97 22.86
C ALA A 71 -1.04 -1.32 21.92
N ILE A 72 -1.11 -1.74 20.66
CA ILE A 72 -2.11 -1.29 19.69
C ILE A 72 -3.52 -1.63 20.16
N GLY A 73 -3.73 -2.83 20.73
CA GLY A 73 -5.02 -3.25 21.28
C GLY A 73 -5.45 -2.44 22.50
N GLN A 74 -4.51 -1.85 23.24
CA GLN A 74 -4.79 -1.03 24.42
C GLN A 74 -4.97 0.47 24.08
N SER A 75 -4.54 0.92 22.92
CA SER A 75 -4.62 2.33 22.50
C SER A 75 -5.11 2.46 21.06
N SER A 76 -4.19 2.72 20.14
CA SER A 76 -4.43 2.72 18.70
C SER A 76 -3.12 2.53 17.95
N MET A 77 -3.19 2.11 16.69
CA MET A 77 -2.01 1.98 15.85
C MET A 77 -1.23 3.31 15.75
N ARG A 78 -1.91 4.42 15.50
CA ARG A 78 -1.26 5.74 15.39
C ARG A 78 -0.54 6.18 16.65
N ALA A 79 -1.13 5.94 17.82
CA ALA A 79 -0.48 6.27 19.10
C ALA A 79 0.77 5.42 19.30
N TYR A 80 0.69 4.13 19.00
CA TYR A 80 1.83 3.24 19.09
C TYR A 80 2.95 3.62 18.10
N GLU A 81 2.61 3.94 16.86
CA GLU A 81 3.56 4.36 15.82
C GLU A 81 4.32 5.64 16.21
N ALA A 82 3.62 6.62 16.77
CA ALA A 82 4.21 7.86 17.27
C ALA A 82 5.16 7.58 18.44
N ASP A 83 4.77 6.77 19.41
CA ASP A 83 5.59 6.38 20.56
C ASP A 83 6.81 5.57 20.12
N TRP A 84 6.63 4.61 19.19
CA TRP A 84 7.73 3.79 18.65
C TRP A 84 8.76 4.65 17.90
N ASN A 85 8.32 5.69 17.20
CA ASN A 85 9.22 6.65 16.53
C ASN A 85 9.94 7.60 17.53
N GLY A 86 9.60 7.55 18.83
CA GLY A 86 10.23 8.37 19.88
C GLY A 86 9.89 9.85 19.78
N GLY A 87 8.75 10.20 19.20
CA GLY A 87 8.33 11.58 19.02
C GLY A 87 9.08 12.35 17.93
N VAL A 88 9.95 11.69 17.15
CA VAL A 88 10.64 12.30 16.01
C VAL A 88 9.60 12.65 14.94
N LYS A 89 9.64 13.86 14.41
CA LYS A 89 8.64 14.40 13.46
C LYS A 89 9.28 15.24 12.36
N GLY A 90 8.46 15.66 11.42
CA GLY A 90 8.84 16.62 10.39
C GLY A 90 9.99 16.14 9.53
N ARG A 91 10.90 17.06 9.24
CA ARG A 91 12.07 16.80 8.41
C ARG A 91 12.99 15.74 9.02
N ASP A 92 13.15 15.70 10.33
CA ASP A 92 14.01 14.71 11.00
C ASP A 92 13.46 13.28 10.80
N LEU A 93 12.14 13.11 10.87
CA LEU A 93 11.49 11.83 10.57
C LEU A 93 11.60 11.47 9.08
N LEU A 94 11.44 12.44 8.19
CA LEU A 94 11.60 12.25 6.75
C LEU A 94 13.00 11.76 6.40
N GLU A 95 14.05 12.37 6.97
CA GLU A 95 15.44 11.96 6.77
C GLU A 95 15.73 10.58 7.36
N LYS A 96 15.19 10.29 8.55
CA LYS A 96 15.28 8.98 9.18
C LYS A 96 14.65 7.89 8.31
N TRP A 97 13.45 8.16 7.77
CA TRP A 97 12.76 7.26 6.85
C TRP A 97 13.53 7.08 5.54
N TYR A 98 14.09 8.18 4.96
CA TYR A 98 14.91 8.16 3.76
C TYR A 98 16.14 7.24 3.91
N GLY A 99 16.92 7.43 4.94
CA GLY A 99 18.10 6.59 5.21
C GLY A 99 17.70 5.12 5.34
N PHE A 100 16.64 4.85 6.12
CA PHE A 100 16.20 3.49 6.39
C PHE A 100 15.68 2.76 5.14
N TYR A 101 14.76 3.36 4.36
CA TYR A 101 14.23 2.67 3.18
C TYR A 101 15.30 2.47 2.10
N THR A 102 16.26 3.36 2.01
CA THR A 102 17.38 3.23 1.05
C THR A 102 18.21 1.99 1.36
N ASP A 103 18.60 1.80 2.63
CA ASP A 103 19.36 0.64 3.09
C ASP A 103 18.53 -0.66 2.97
N MET A 104 17.25 -0.59 3.33
CA MET A 104 16.33 -1.72 3.19
C MET A 104 16.16 -2.14 1.74
N ALA A 105 15.94 -1.20 0.81
CA ALA A 105 15.79 -1.49 -0.59
C ALA A 105 17.04 -2.17 -1.16
N ALA A 106 18.23 -1.64 -0.85
CA ALA A 106 19.50 -2.24 -1.27
C ALA A 106 19.64 -3.69 -0.78
N ARG A 107 19.25 -3.95 0.47
CA ARG A 107 19.26 -5.31 1.05
C ARG A 107 18.28 -6.22 0.34
N PHE A 108 17.04 -5.77 0.11
CA PHE A 108 16.00 -6.58 -0.54
C PHE A 108 16.26 -6.85 -2.02
N VAL A 109 17.09 -6.06 -2.71
CA VAL A 109 17.55 -6.40 -4.07
C VAL A 109 18.26 -7.75 -4.10
N GLU A 110 19.07 -8.06 -3.06
CA GLU A 110 19.94 -9.24 -3.00
C GLU A 110 19.27 -10.49 -2.37
N ILE A 111 18.09 -10.32 -1.72
CA ILE A 111 17.40 -11.44 -1.05
C ILE A 111 16.81 -12.40 -2.09
N ASP A 112 16.85 -13.72 -1.80
CA ASP A 112 16.06 -14.71 -2.55
C ASP A 112 14.56 -14.32 -2.50
N PRO A 113 13.92 -14.04 -3.64
CA PRO A 113 12.51 -13.64 -3.69
C PRO A 113 11.55 -14.66 -3.07
N LYS A 114 11.93 -15.92 -2.99
CA LYS A 114 11.12 -17.01 -2.43
C LYS A 114 11.33 -17.23 -0.94
N LYS A 115 12.36 -16.62 -0.33
CA LYS A 115 12.60 -16.76 1.11
C LYS A 115 11.35 -16.43 1.89
N ARG A 116 10.96 -17.31 2.82
CA ARG A 116 9.79 -17.07 3.70
C ARG A 116 10.19 -16.15 4.83
N LEU A 117 9.37 -15.16 5.07
CA LEU A 117 9.51 -14.15 6.12
C LEU A 117 8.27 -14.21 7.02
N LYS A 118 8.47 -14.03 8.32
CA LYS A 118 7.38 -13.86 9.29
C LYS A 118 6.67 -12.53 9.07
N TRP A 119 5.38 -12.48 9.39
CA TRP A 119 4.61 -11.27 9.32
C TRP A 119 3.53 -11.22 10.41
N ALA A 120 2.86 -10.05 10.54
CA ALA A 120 1.72 -9.84 11.45
C ALA A 120 0.45 -10.61 11.03
N GLY A 121 0.50 -11.36 9.98
CA GLY A 121 -0.51 -12.28 9.43
C GLY A 121 0.17 -13.55 8.94
N PRO A 122 -0.29 -14.16 7.84
CA PRO A 122 0.38 -15.31 7.26
C PRO A 122 1.80 -14.99 6.81
N ASP A 123 2.73 -15.94 7.02
CA ASP A 123 4.08 -15.84 6.48
C ASP A 123 4.05 -15.58 4.97
N MET A 124 4.89 -14.69 4.49
CA MET A 124 4.94 -14.33 3.08
C MET A 124 6.33 -14.50 2.47
N SER A 125 6.44 -14.52 1.14
CA SER A 125 7.74 -14.50 0.49
C SER A 125 8.39 -13.11 0.64
N ALA A 126 9.71 -13.04 0.54
CA ALA A 126 10.43 -11.77 0.52
C ALA A 126 9.93 -10.84 -0.60
N ARG A 127 9.58 -11.41 -1.78
CA ARG A 127 8.91 -10.67 -2.85
C ARG A 127 7.60 -10.07 -2.41
N SER A 128 6.72 -10.86 -1.80
CA SER A 128 5.41 -10.38 -1.32
C SER A 128 5.57 -9.33 -0.22
N SER A 129 6.56 -9.50 0.67
CA SER A 129 6.87 -8.54 1.73
C SER A 129 7.24 -7.17 1.17
N ILE A 130 8.21 -7.11 0.24
CA ILE A 130 8.61 -5.81 -0.33
C ILE A 130 7.54 -5.22 -1.26
N SER A 131 6.75 -6.07 -1.95
CA SER A 131 5.59 -5.61 -2.73
C SER A 131 4.50 -4.98 -1.85
N ALA A 132 4.30 -5.52 -0.65
CA ALA A 132 3.38 -4.91 0.32
C ALA A 132 3.91 -3.55 0.81
N ARG A 133 5.23 -3.41 1.06
CA ARG A 133 5.82 -2.10 1.41
C ARG A 133 5.73 -1.09 0.27
N LEU A 134 5.94 -1.54 -0.98
CA LEU A 134 5.69 -0.72 -2.16
C LEU A 134 4.23 -0.23 -2.20
N MET A 135 3.28 -1.14 -2.04
CA MET A 135 1.85 -0.84 -2.04
C MET A 135 1.48 0.20 -0.97
N GLU A 136 1.94 0.00 0.27
CA GLU A 136 1.70 0.94 1.38
C GLU A 136 2.32 2.32 1.10
N THR A 137 3.59 2.34 0.63
CA THR A 137 4.27 3.60 0.28
C THR A 137 3.54 4.33 -0.84
N TRP A 138 3.07 3.60 -1.86
CA TRP A 138 2.33 4.19 -2.96
C TRP A 138 0.94 4.70 -2.51
N ALA A 139 0.19 3.89 -1.76
CA ALA A 139 -1.16 4.24 -1.32
C ALA A 139 -1.16 5.45 -0.37
N HIS A 140 -0.37 5.41 0.71
CA HIS A 140 -0.23 6.52 1.63
C HIS A 140 0.48 7.73 1.00
N GLY A 141 1.41 7.47 0.08
CA GLY A 141 2.01 8.53 -0.74
C GLY A 141 0.98 9.30 -1.56
N GLN A 142 -0.04 8.64 -2.13
CA GLN A 142 -1.11 9.32 -2.88
C GLN A 142 -1.85 10.34 -2.01
N GLU A 143 -2.03 10.05 -0.74
CA GLU A 143 -2.67 10.98 0.20
C GLU A 143 -1.85 12.25 0.42
N VAL A 144 -0.51 12.13 0.36
CA VAL A 144 0.41 13.27 0.43
C VAL A 144 0.35 14.08 -0.88
N PHE A 145 0.38 13.40 -2.04
CA PHE A 145 0.19 14.05 -3.35
C PHE A 145 -1.12 14.82 -3.39
N ASP A 146 -2.22 14.21 -2.93
CA ASP A 146 -3.55 14.83 -2.89
C ASP A 146 -3.56 16.08 -1.99
N GLN A 147 -2.97 15.97 -0.80
CA GLN A 147 -2.92 17.08 0.18
C GLN A 147 -2.15 18.28 -0.36
N LEU A 148 -1.09 18.04 -1.14
CA LEU A 148 -0.24 19.07 -1.71
C LEU A 148 -0.70 19.57 -3.09
N GLY A 149 -1.79 19.04 -3.62
CA GLY A 149 -2.29 19.40 -4.96
C GLY A 149 -1.34 18.96 -6.09
N ALA A 150 -0.48 17.97 -5.83
CA ALA A 150 0.51 17.51 -6.79
C ALA A 150 -0.03 16.34 -7.63
N VAL A 151 0.15 16.41 -8.94
CA VAL A 151 -0.19 15.31 -9.84
C VAL A 151 0.90 14.25 -9.79
N ARG A 152 0.52 13.00 -9.52
CA ARG A 152 1.46 11.89 -9.48
C ARG A 152 1.76 11.39 -10.90
N ASP A 153 3.04 11.32 -11.23
CA ASP A 153 3.52 10.68 -12.45
C ASP A 153 3.75 9.19 -12.19
N ASN A 154 2.69 8.39 -12.35
CA ASN A 154 2.76 6.94 -12.16
C ASN A 154 3.69 6.28 -13.18
N LYS A 155 4.43 5.27 -12.75
CA LYS A 155 5.34 4.45 -13.55
C LYS A 155 4.91 2.98 -13.49
N ASP A 156 5.51 2.14 -14.31
CA ASP A 156 5.25 0.69 -14.30
C ASP A 156 5.69 -0.02 -13.00
N THR A 157 6.33 0.70 -12.09
CA THR A 157 6.58 0.29 -10.70
C THR A 157 5.34 -0.21 -9.98
N ILE A 158 4.14 0.33 -10.34
CA ILE A 158 2.86 -0.07 -9.75
C ILE A 158 2.36 -1.46 -10.21
N ARG A 159 3.07 -2.14 -11.12
CA ARG A 159 2.69 -3.47 -11.59
C ARG A 159 2.56 -4.47 -10.44
N SER A 160 3.46 -4.40 -9.46
CA SER A 160 3.41 -5.25 -8.27
C SER A 160 2.16 -5.01 -7.42
N ILE A 161 1.62 -3.78 -7.42
CA ILE A 161 0.36 -3.45 -6.73
C ILE A 161 -0.81 -4.08 -7.48
N ALA A 162 -0.83 -4.01 -8.81
CA ALA A 162 -1.86 -4.67 -9.61
C ALA A 162 -1.84 -6.20 -9.40
N VAL A 163 -0.65 -6.83 -9.39
CA VAL A 163 -0.48 -8.25 -9.05
C VAL A 163 -0.99 -8.56 -7.64
N LEU A 164 -0.67 -7.71 -6.66
CA LEU A 164 -1.15 -7.88 -5.29
C LEU A 164 -2.67 -7.78 -5.23
N GLY A 165 -3.25 -6.77 -5.89
CA GLY A 165 -4.70 -6.58 -5.97
C GLY A 165 -5.42 -7.81 -6.51
N THR A 166 -4.94 -8.39 -7.62
CA THR A 166 -5.54 -9.58 -8.21
C THR A 166 -5.35 -10.82 -7.33
N ASN A 167 -4.16 -11.02 -6.75
CA ASN A 167 -3.88 -12.15 -5.87
C ASN A 167 -4.70 -12.12 -4.56
N THR A 168 -5.15 -10.95 -4.15
CA THR A 168 -5.97 -10.73 -2.95
C THR A 168 -7.47 -10.70 -3.22
N PHE A 169 -7.93 -11.11 -4.41
CA PHE A 169 -9.37 -11.27 -4.70
C PHE A 169 -10.08 -12.08 -3.60
N GLY A 170 -9.61 -13.29 -3.32
CA GLY A 170 -10.17 -14.14 -2.26
C GLY A 170 -10.02 -13.53 -0.86
N TRP A 171 -8.94 -12.80 -0.58
CA TRP A 171 -8.72 -12.11 0.68
C TRP A 171 -9.78 -11.05 0.96
N THR A 172 -10.18 -10.29 -0.06
CA THR A 172 -11.27 -9.30 0.04
C THR A 172 -12.54 -9.88 0.68
N TYR A 173 -12.88 -11.11 0.35
CA TYR A 173 -14.04 -11.81 0.90
C TYR A 173 -13.73 -12.47 2.24
N ALA A 174 -12.59 -13.14 2.33
CA ALA A 174 -12.20 -13.86 3.55
C ALA A 174 -12.17 -12.96 4.79
N THR A 175 -11.66 -11.72 4.68
CA THR A 175 -11.64 -10.74 5.77
C THR A 175 -13.04 -10.36 6.25
N ARG A 176 -14.04 -10.47 5.36
CA ARG A 176 -15.46 -10.16 5.66
C ARG A 176 -16.25 -11.37 6.09
N GLY A 177 -15.61 -12.55 6.19
CA GLY A 177 -16.31 -13.82 6.45
C GLY A 177 -17.22 -14.25 5.28
N GLU A 178 -16.94 -13.76 4.08
CA GLU A 178 -17.71 -14.03 2.87
C GLU A 178 -16.98 -15.04 1.98
N THR A 179 -17.72 -15.66 1.07
CA THR A 179 -17.18 -16.47 -0.04
C THR A 179 -17.32 -15.67 -1.34
N PRO A 180 -16.30 -15.66 -2.22
CA PRO A 180 -16.42 -15.04 -3.53
C PRO A 180 -17.64 -15.57 -4.29
N PRO A 181 -18.45 -14.70 -4.93
CA PRO A 181 -19.65 -15.13 -5.66
C PRO A 181 -19.35 -15.87 -6.96
N GLY A 182 -18.09 -15.91 -7.36
CA GLY A 182 -17.61 -16.59 -8.57
C GLY A 182 -16.09 -16.58 -8.66
N PRO A 183 -15.52 -17.05 -9.77
CA PRO A 183 -14.08 -16.96 -10.04
C PRO A 183 -13.66 -15.50 -10.17
N MET A 184 -12.35 -15.24 -10.01
CA MET A 184 -11.79 -13.90 -10.19
C MET A 184 -12.06 -13.40 -11.62
N PRO A 185 -12.65 -12.21 -11.79
CA PRO A 185 -12.90 -11.60 -13.09
C PRO A 185 -11.59 -11.42 -13.90
N PHE A 186 -11.72 -11.39 -15.21
CA PHE A 186 -10.62 -11.01 -16.09
C PHE A 186 -10.27 -9.53 -15.86
N VAL A 187 -8.99 -9.23 -15.61
CA VAL A 187 -8.50 -7.87 -15.40
C VAL A 187 -7.55 -7.50 -16.52
N LYS A 188 -7.87 -6.44 -17.28
CA LYS A 188 -7.07 -5.94 -18.39
C LYS A 188 -6.77 -4.46 -18.20
N LEU A 189 -5.53 -4.16 -17.92
CA LEU A 189 -5.09 -2.82 -17.52
C LEU A 189 -4.13 -2.23 -18.54
N THR A 190 -4.30 -0.93 -18.81
CA THR A 190 -3.31 -0.13 -19.54
C THR A 190 -2.28 0.38 -18.54
N ALA A 191 -1.03 -0.04 -18.68
CA ALA A 191 0.09 0.39 -17.87
C ALA A 191 0.42 1.88 -18.09
N PRO A 192 1.15 2.52 -17.18
CA PRO A 192 1.67 3.87 -17.40
C PRO A 192 2.55 3.99 -18.67
N SER A 193 3.31 2.95 -19.03
CA SER A 193 4.08 2.87 -20.28
C SER A 193 3.24 2.77 -21.55
N GLY A 194 1.94 2.42 -21.42
CA GLY A 194 1.05 2.06 -22.53
C GLY A 194 0.99 0.55 -22.82
N ASP A 195 1.80 -0.27 -22.14
CA ASP A 195 1.70 -1.73 -22.23
C ASP A 195 0.36 -2.23 -21.68
N VAL A 196 -0.02 -3.43 -22.06
CA VAL A 196 -1.23 -4.08 -21.56
C VAL A 196 -0.85 -5.16 -20.55
N TRP A 197 -1.44 -5.08 -19.35
CA TRP A 197 -1.32 -6.12 -18.33
C TRP A 197 -2.62 -6.87 -18.20
N GLU A 198 -2.54 -8.19 -18.28
CA GLU A 198 -3.72 -9.06 -18.21
C GLU A 198 -3.56 -10.06 -17.06
N PHE A 199 -4.65 -10.28 -16.31
CA PHE A 199 -4.69 -11.19 -15.16
C PHE A 199 -5.99 -11.99 -15.17
N GLY A 200 -5.90 -13.26 -14.80
CA GLY A 200 -7.03 -14.18 -14.78
C GLY A 200 -7.33 -14.79 -16.16
N ALA A 201 -8.40 -15.58 -16.22
CA ALA A 201 -8.88 -16.16 -17.46
C ALA A 201 -9.67 -15.13 -18.27
N ALA A 202 -9.41 -15.03 -19.56
CA ALA A 202 -10.15 -14.10 -20.44
C ALA A 202 -11.65 -14.35 -20.36
N SER A 203 -12.43 -13.28 -20.17
CA SER A 203 -13.89 -13.29 -20.08
C SER A 203 -14.45 -11.99 -20.63
N ASP A 204 -15.56 -12.07 -21.34
CA ASP A 204 -16.34 -10.92 -21.75
C ASP A 204 -17.48 -10.60 -20.78
N ASP A 205 -17.87 -11.58 -19.95
CA ASP A 205 -19.01 -11.48 -19.03
C ASP A 205 -18.61 -10.98 -17.64
N GLU A 206 -17.37 -11.24 -17.21
CA GLU A 206 -16.84 -10.83 -15.90
C GLU A 206 -15.45 -10.23 -16.12
N ARG A 207 -15.36 -8.89 -16.19
CA ARG A 207 -14.12 -8.21 -16.54
C ARG A 207 -13.99 -6.80 -15.94
N ILE A 208 -12.75 -6.35 -15.79
CA ILE A 208 -12.37 -5.02 -15.34
C ILE A 208 -11.33 -4.49 -16.32
N GLU A 209 -11.57 -3.30 -16.89
CA GLU A 209 -10.68 -2.67 -17.86
C GLU A 209 -10.44 -1.20 -17.54
N GLY A 210 -9.25 -0.70 -17.85
CA GLY A 210 -8.90 0.71 -17.72
C GLY A 210 -7.44 0.94 -17.35
N ALA A 211 -7.14 2.12 -16.79
CA ALA A 211 -5.79 2.46 -16.38
C ALA A 211 -5.35 1.61 -15.17
N ALA A 212 -4.10 1.14 -15.19
CA ALA A 212 -3.53 0.38 -14.06
C ALA A 212 -3.50 1.22 -12.76
N ALA A 213 -3.28 2.52 -12.86
CA ALA A 213 -3.31 3.42 -11.70
C ALA A 213 -4.70 3.44 -11.05
N ASP A 214 -5.77 3.51 -11.83
CA ASP A 214 -7.16 3.48 -11.32
C ASP A 214 -7.44 2.16 -10.58
N PHE A 215 -7.04 1.03 -11.17
CA PHE A 215 -7.19 -0.27 -10.51
C PHE A 215 -6.42 -0.33 -9.18
N CYS A 216 -5.16 0.12 -9.18
CA CYS A 216 -4.35 0.19 -7.95
C CYS A 216 -5.02 1.08 -6.90
N GLN A 217 -5.60 2.22 -7.28
CA GLN A 217 -6.32 3.12 -6.37
C GLN A 217 -7.56 2.47 -5.73
N VAL A 218 -8.28 1.64 -6.49
CA VAL A 218 -9.47 0.93 -5.98
C VAL A 218 -9.06 -0.18 -5.01
N VAL A 219 -8.12 -1.05 -5.39
CA VAL A 219 -7.74 -2.19 -4.53
C VAL A 219 -7.00 -1.79 -3.27
N THR A 220 -6.37 -0.61 -3.24
CA THR A 220 -5.76 0.01 -2.05
C THR A 220 -6.72 0.92 -1.29
N GLN A 221 -7.94 1.11 -1.79
CA GLN A 221 -8.96 2.01 -1.22
C GLN A 221 -8.50 3.49 -1.11
N VAL A 222 -7.60 3.91 -1.97
CA VAL A 222 -7.23 5.34 -2.13
C VAL A 222 -8.36 6.11 -2.79
N ARG A 223 -9.09 5.47 -3.71
CA ARG A 223 -10.29 6.01 -4.38
C ARG A 223 -11.45 5.05 -4.29
N ASN A 224 -12.67 5.58 -4.33
CA ASN A 224 -13.86 4.79 -4.63
C ASN A 224 -13.86 4.40 -6.11
N ILE A 225 -14.44 3.25 -6.45
CA ILE A 225 -14.59 2.84 -7.85
C ILE A 225 -15.32 3.91 -8.69
N ALA A 226 -16.28 4.62 -8.11
CA ALA A 226 -17.03 5.69 -8.77
C ALA A 226 -16.19 6.94 -9.09
N ASP A 227 -15.00 7.07 -8.49
CA ASP A 227 -14.06 8.17 -8.71
C ASP A 227 -12.96 7.79 -9.74
N THR A 228 -13.12 6.68 -10.44
CA THR A 228 -12.16 6.16 -11.43
C THR A 228 -12.81 6.00 -12.80
N HIS A 229 -11.99 5.74 -13.82
CA HIS A 229 -12.44 5.50 -15.20
C HIS A 229 -12.43 4.01 -15.57
N LEU A 230 -12.42 3.11 -14.55
CA LEU A 230 -12.49 1.68 -14.80
C LEU A 230 -13.86 1.30 -15.39
N THR A 231 -13.84 0.47 -16.43
CA THR A 231 -15.02 -0.19 -16.95
C THR A 231 -15.14 -1.54 -16.25
N VAL A 232 -16.27 -1.77 -15.57
CA VAL A 232 -16.54 -2.99 -14.81
C VAL A 232 -17.77 -3.69 -15.41
N THR A 233 -17.59 -4.92 -15.84
CA THR A 233 -18.64 -5.74 -16.45
C THR A 233 -18.86 -7.00 -15.62
N GLY A 234 -20.10 -7.35 -15.35
CA GLY A 234 -20.50 -8.55 -14.63
C GLY A 234 -20.72 -8.34 -13.12
N ALA A 235 -21.45 -9.28 -12.54
CA ALA A 235 -21.89 -9.18 -11.14
C ALA A 235 -20.73 -9.41 -10.14
N VAL A 236 -19.84 -10.37 -10.46
CA VAL A 236 -18.66 -10.67 -9.61
C VAL A 236 -17.69 -9.51 -9.63
N ALA A 237 -17.40 -8.96 -10.82
CA ALA A 237 -16.52 -7.82 -10.97
C ALA A 237 -17.07 -6.57 -10.24
N THR A 238 -18.36 -6.29 -10.36
CA THR A 238 -19.04 -5.18 -9.70
C THR A 238 -18.98 -5.33 -8.17
N ASP A 239 -19.31 -6.52 -7.69
CA ASP A 239 -19.26 -6.80 -6.23
C ASP A 239 -17.86 -6.66 -5.70
N TRP A 240 -16.84 -7.22 -6.38
CA TRP A 240 -15.44 -7.09 -5.95
C TRP A 240 -14.97 -5.64 -5.92
N MET A 241 -15.16 -4.86 -6.99
CA MET A 241 -14.70 -3.47 -7.06
C MET A 241 -15.38 -2.56 -6.04
N SER A 242 -16.60 -2.92 -5.59
CA SER A 242 -17.29 -2.17 -4.54
C SER A 242 -16.66 -2.27 -3.15
N LYS A 243 -15.77 -3.26 -2.92
CA LYS A 243 -15.20 -3.57 -1.59
C LYS A 243 -13.76 -4.12 -1.64
N ALA A 244 -13.09 -4.02 -2.78
CA ALA A 244 -11.75 -4.54 -2.97
C ALA A 244 -10.80 -4.06 -1.87
N GLN A 245 -9.94 -4.97 -1.39
CA GLN A 245 -8.96 -4.70 -0.34
C GLN A 245 -7.74 -5.60 -0.54
N CYS A 246 -6.59 -4.99 -0.85
CA CYS A 246 -5.34 -5.74 -1.07
C CYS A 246 -4.37 -5.68 0.11
N PHE A 247 -4.70 -4.95 1.16
CA PHE A 247 -3.87 -4.77 2.36
C PHE A 247 -4.35 -5.65 3.53
N ALA A 248 -3.46 -5.88 4.50
CA ALA A 248 -3.75 -6.65 5.70
C ALA A 248 -4.63 -5.87 6.69
N GLY A 249 -5.23 -6.60 7.63
CA GLY A 249 -6.05 -6.02 8.70
C GLY A 249 -7.52 -6.42 8.63
N ALA A 250 -8.33 -5.76 9.44
CA ALA A 250 -9.78 -5.94 9.45
C ALA A 250 -10.41 -5.48 8.12
N PRO A 251 -11.65 -5.92 7.82
CA PRO A 251 -12.37 -5.43 6.65
C PRO A 251 -12.57 -3.90 6.75
N GLU A 252 -12.17 -3.21 5.68
CA GLU A 252 -12.33 -1.76 5.57
C GLU A 252 -13.37 -1.43 4.49
N THR A 253 -14.12 -0.35 4.74
CA THR A 253 -15.04 0.19 3.74
C THR A 253 -14.29 1.19 2.86
N PRO A 254 -14.38 1.10 1.53
CA PRO A 254 -13.82 2.11 0.64
C PRO A 254 -14.32 3.52 0.97
N PRO A 255 -13.55 4.57 0.66
CA PRO A 255 -13.99 5.95 0.86
C PRO A 255 -15.32 6.20 0.12
N ALA A 256 -16.15 7.09 0.66
CA ALA A 256 -17.35 7.50 -0.08
C ALA A 256 -16.93 8.23 -1.39
N PRO A 257 -17.74 8.12 -2.47
CA PRO A 257 -17.45 8.83 -3.71
C PRO A 257 -17.23 10.33 -3.51
N GLY A 258 -16.25 10.89 -4.20
CA GLY A 258 -15.93 12.33 -4.17
C GLY A 258 -15.29 12.83 -2.88
N THR A 259 -14.91 11.95 -1.94
CA THR A 259 -14.32 12.37 -0.65
C THR A 259 -12.81 12.40 -0.63
N ARG A 260 -12.15 11.76 -1.60
CA ARG A 260 -10.70 11.76 -1.76
C ARG A 260 -10.33 12.14 -3.18
N PHE A 261 -9.56 13.20 -3.32
CA PHE A 261 -9.16 13.80 -4.59
C PHE A 261 -7.91 14.65 -4.42
N THR A 262 -7.21 14.94 -5.52
CA THR A 262 -6.12 15.92 -5.54
C THR A 262 -6.70 17.32 -5.37
N LYS A 263 -6.22 18.09 -4.40
CA LYS A 263 -6.68 19.45 -4.07
C LYS A 263 -6.36 20.47 -5.15
#